data_e8be2d91b15b22a1382950b8180d6d55
#
_entry.id   e8be2d91b15b22a1382950b8180d6d55
#
_cell.length_a   1.000
_cell.length_b   1.000
_cell.length_c   1.000
_cell.angle_alpha   90.00
_cell.angle_beta   90.00
_cell.angle_gamma   90.00
#
_symmetry.space_group_name_H-M   'P 1'
#
loop_
_entity.id
_entity.type
_entity.pdbx_description
1 polymer ?
#
loop_
_entity_poly.entity_id
_entity_poly.type
_entity_poly.pdbx_seq_one_letter_code
_entity_poly.pdbx_strand_id
1 'polypeptide(L)'
;MTDYNKVLRSFIHFQEVAGFKLVSASDGEDRIKAPSTTEAVDWVLGTEEGSLSFAKDGHGITAYVIIGNEASATIYDFGNSKDIPAKTLKESDDAWTAWMDKWDALEA
;
A
#
# COMPACT_ATOMS: atom_id res chain seq x y z
N MET A 1 -19.82 -0.32 -7.06
CA MET A 1 -18.57 -0.77 -7.69
C MET A 1 -17.38 -0.11 -7.02
N THR A 2 -16.37 -0.89 -6.68
CA THR A 2 -15.19 -0.37 -5.99
C THR A 2 -14.29 0.42 -6.93
N ASP A 3 -13.97 1.66 -6.57
CA ASP A 3 -13.00 2.47 -7.29
C ASP A 3 -11.59 2.18 -6.73
N TYR A 4 -10.92 1.18 -7.28
CA TYR A 4 -9.60 0.76 -6.82
C TYR A 4 -8.53 1.84 -6.99
N ASN A 5 -8.67 2.72 -7.97
CA ASN A 5 -7.75 3.84 -8.13
C ASN A 5 -7.78 4.73 -6.89
N LYS A 6 -8.98 5.10 -6.45
CA LYS A 6 -9.17 5.92 -5.26
C LYS A 6 -8.73 5.20 -3.98
N VAL A 7 -9.05 3.91 -3.87
CA VAL A 7 -8.68 3.07 -2.73
C VAL A 7 -7.16 3.02 -2.57
N LEU A 8 -6.43 2.74 -3.65
CA LEU A 8 -4.97 2.62 -3.61
C LEU A 8 -4.29 3.97 -3.40
N ARG A 9 -4.81 5.04 -4.00
CA ARG A 9 -4.27 6.40 -3.77
C ARG A 9 -4.41 6.77 -2.29
N SER A 10 -5.53 6.47 -1.67
CA SER A 10 -5.73 6.76 -0.25
C SER A 10 -4.81 5.92 0.64
N PHE A 11 -4.55 4.66 0.28
CA PHE A 11 -3.60 3.82 1.01
C PHE A 11 -2.20 4.44 0.99
N ILE A 12 -1.74 4.84 -0.20
CA ILE A 12 -0.44 5.50 -0.35
C ILE A 12 -0.38 6.77 0.50
N HIS A 13 -1.45 7.57 0.48
CA HIS A 13 -1.53 8.79 1.26
C HIS A 13 -1.41 8.53 2.77
N PHE A 14 -2.12 7.52 3.30
CA PHE A 14 -2.01 7.19 4.72
C PHE A 14 -0.59 6.79 5.11
N GLN A 15 0.11 6.02 4.26
CA GLN A 15 1.50 5.65 4.53
C GLN A 15 2.43 6.86 4.45
N GLU A 16 2.20 7.76 3.50
CA GLU A 16 2.99 9.00 3.38
C GLU A 16 2.83 9.91 4.60
N VAL A 17 1.62 10.04 5.12
CA VAL A 17 1.36 10.82 6.33
C VAL A 17 2.11 10.22 7.53
N ALA A 18 2.25 8.90 7.56
CA ALA A 18 3.03 8.20 8.61
C ALA A 18 4.55 8.31 8.39
N GLY A 19 4.99 8.95 7.29
CA GLY A 19 6.40 9.15 6.97
C GLY A 19 7.02 8.11 6.05
N PHE A 20 6.22 7.21 5.46
CA PHE A 20 6.69 6.18 4.54
C PHE A 20 6.60 6.67 3.11
N LYS A 21 7.75 6.69 2.43
CA LYS A 21 7.85 7.14 1.04
C LYS A 21 7.69 5.95 0.10
N LEU A 22 6.82 6.09 -0.91
CA LEU A 22 6.66 5.11 -1.97
C LEU A 22 7.96 5.01 -2.77
N VAL A 23 8.55 3.82 -2.86
CA VAL A 23 9.84 3.62 -3.54
C VAL A 23 9.76 2.69 -4.74
N SER A 24 8.77 1.82 -4.81
CA SER A 24 8.58 0.97 -5.99
C SER A 24 7.17 0.39 -6.04
N ALA A 25 6.80 -0.11 -7.21
CA ALA A 25 5.55 -0.86 -7.41
C ALA A 25 5.85 -2.06 -8.30
N SER A 26 5.15 -3.16 -8.08
CA SER A 26 5.31 -4.39 -8.84
C SER A 26 3.97 -4.90 -9.34
N ASP A 27 3.93 -5.44 -10.54
CA ASP A 27 2.75 -6.10 -11.11
C ASP A 27 2.80 -7.64 -10.95
N GLY A 28 3.75 -8.13 -10.14
CA GLY A 28 3.97 -9.55 -9.96
C GLY A 28 5.12 -10.11 -10.78
N GLU A 29 5.47 -9.46 -11.89
CA GLU A 29 6.58 -9.86 -12.76
C GLU A 29 7.65 -8.76 -12.84
N ASP A 30 7.22 -7.53 -13.13
CA ASP A 30 8.10 -6.39 -13.31
C ASP A 30 7.90 -5.36 -12.22
N ARG A 31 8.97 -4.63 -11.92
CA ARG A 31 8.98 -3.59 -10.90
C ARG A 31 9.40 -2.25 -11.48
N ILE A 32 8.67 -1.19 -11.14
CA ILE A 32 9.11 0.19 -11.46
C ILE A 32 9.67 0.83 -10.21
N LYS A 33 10.73 1.63 -10.38
CA LYS A 33 11.44 2.31 -9.28
C LYS A 33 11.02 3.77 -9.19
N ALA A 34 10.91 4.25 -7.96
CA ALA A 34 10.60 5.66 -7.67
C ALA A 34 9.41 6.21 -8.48
N PRO A 35 8.27 5.46 -8.56
CA PRO A 35 7.12 5.95 -9.32
C PRO A 35 6.43 7.10 -8.60
N SER A 36 5.71 7.92 -9.37
CA SER A 36 4.71 8.79 -8.77
C SER A 36 3.54 7.95 -8.26
N THR A 37 2.67 8.53 -7.43
CA THR A 37 1.46 7.83 -6.98
C THR A 37 0.63 7.35 -8.17
N THR A 38 0.44 8.20 -9.17
CA THR A 38 -0.32 7.85 -10.38
C THR A 38 0.29 6.67 -11.10
N GLU A 39 1.61 6.69 -11.34
CA GLU A 39 2.31 5.60 -12.01
C GLU A 39 2.21 4.28 -11.24
N ALA A 40 2.39 4.33 -9.92
CA ALA A 40 2.32 3.15 -9.07
C ALA A 40 0.92 2.52 -9.10
N VAL A 41 -0.12 3.34 -8.99
CA VAL A 41 -1.51 2.88 -9.02
C VAL A 41 -1.85 2.27 -10.37
N ASP A 42 -1.49 2.94 -11.47
CA ASP A 42 -1.74 2.43 -12.82
C ASP A 42 -1.01 1.09 -13.06
N TRP A 43 0.22 0.98 -12.55
CA TRP A 43 1.01 -0.25 -12.69
C TRP A 43 0.35 -1.43 -11.99
N VAL A 44 -0.10 -1.22 -10.75
CA VAL A 44 -0.73 -2.27 -9.95
C VAL A 44 -2.12 -2.62 -10.49
N LEU A 45 -2.87 -1.64 -10.99
CA LEU A 45 -4.20 -1.89 -11.56
C LEU A 45 -4.15 -2.67 -12.87
N GLY A 46 -2.99 -2.78 -13.50
CA GLY A 46 -2.80 -3.58 -14.70
C GLY A 46 -2.74 -5.08 -14.44
N THR A 47 -2.82 -5.51 -13.17
CA THR A 47 -2.73 -6.92 -12.78
C THR A 47 -3.74 -7.24 -11.68
N GLU A 48 -4.00 -8.52 -11.45
CA GLU A 48 -4.88 -8.95 -10.35
C GLU A 48 -4.17 -8.89 -9.00
N GLU A 49 -2.87 -9.17 -9.00
CA GLU A 49 -2.04 -9.16 -7.80
C GLU A 49 -0.77 -8.36 -8.05
N GLY A 50 -0.47 -7.45 -7.14
CA GLY A 50 0.73 -6.64 -7.23
C GLY A 50 1.22 -6.25 -5.85
N SER A 51 2.17 -5.33 -5.80
CA SER A 51 2.66 -4.81 -4.53
C SER A 51 3.14 -3.37 -4.64
N LEU A 52 3.08 -2.67 -3.50
CA LEU A 52 3.60 -1.32 -3.34
C LEU A 52 4.64 -1.36 -2.23
N SER A 53 5.82 -0.83 -2.48
CA SER A 53 6.90 -0.81 -1.50
C SER A 53 7.19 0.61 -1.04
N PHE A 54 7.38 0.75 0.26
CA PHE A 54 7.62 2.04 0.93
C PHE A 54 8.87 1.94 1.79
N ALA A 55 9.47 3.09 2.09
CA ALA A 55 10.63 3.14 2.96
C ALA A 55 10.56 4.33 3.92
N LYS A 56 11.09 4.12 5.12
CA LYS A 56 11.25 5.16 6.14
C LYS A 56 12.53 4.85 6.91
N ASP A 57 13.44 5.83 7.01
CA ASP A 57 14.69 5.71 7.77
C ASP A 57 15.51 4.45 7.40
N GLY A 58 15.54 4.11 6.12
CA GLY A 58 16.29 2.95 5.62
C GLY A 58 15.59 1.60 5.80
N HIS A 59 14.36 1.59 6.31
CA HIS A 59 13.58 0.37 6.51
C HIS A 59 12.43 0.31 5.51
N GLY A 60 12.18 -0.88 4.96
CA GLY A 60 11.17 -1.10 3.93
C GLY A 60 9.91 -1.78 4.43
N ILE A 61 8.78 -1.39 3.84
CA ILE A 61 7.48 -2.03 4.01
C ILE A 61 6.97 -2.37 2.61
N THR A 62 6.44 -3.57 2.43
CA THR A 62 5.79 -3.96 1.17
C THR A 62 4.35 -4.31 1.46
N ALA A 63 3.43 -3.62 0.77
CA ALA A 63 2.00 -3.89 0.86
C ALA A 63 1.58 -4.72 -0.35
N TYR A 64 0.96 -5.86 -0.11
CA TYR A 64 0.50 -6.76 -1.17
C TYR A 64 -0.95 -6.45 -1.53
N VAL A 65 -1.18 -6.25 -2.83
CA VAL A 65 -2.44 -5.76 -3.38
C VAL A 65 -3.15 -6.86 -4.14
N ILE A 66 -4.44 -7.03 -3.91
CA ILE A 66 -5.29 -7.89 -4.73
C ILE A 66 -6.51 -7.11 -5.20
N ILE A 67 -6.79 -7.16 -6.49
CA ILE A 67 -7.93 -6.48 -7.11
C ILE A 67 -9.09 -7.47 -7.26
N GLY A 68 -10.29 -7.01 -6.95
CA GLY A 68 -11.49 -7.84 -7.04
C GLY A 68 -12.20 -8.06 -5.70
N ASN A 69 -11.54 -7.69 -4.60
CA ASN A 69 -12.11 -7.79 -3.26
C ASN A 69 -12.79 -6.48 -2.85
N GLU A 70 -13.38 -6.45 -1.65
CA GLU A 70 -13.88 -5.21 -1.05
C GLU A 70 -12.73 -4.22 -0.86
N ALA A 71 -13.05 -2.93 -0.81
CA ALA A 71 -12.05 -1.87 -0.72
C ALA A 71 -11.06 -2.09 0.44
N SER A 72 -11.57 -2.39 1.64
CA SER A 72 -10.73 -2.61 2.83
C SER A 72 -9.87 -3.87 2.75
N ALA A 73 -10.20 -4.81 1.86
CA ALA A 73 -9.45 -6.04 1.65
C ALA A 73 -8.50 -5.97 0.45
N THR A 74 -8.37 -4.80 -0.19
CA THR A 74 -7.48 -4.62 -1.35
C THR A 74 -6.01 -4.78 -0.96
N ILE A 75 -5.62 -4.37 0.24
CA ILE A 75 -4.31 -4.67 0.81
C ILE A 75 -4.49 -5.86 1.73
N TYR A 76 -4.02 -7.01 1.32
CA TYR A 76 -4.29 -8.26 2.04
C TYR A 76 -3.14 -8.76 2.90
N ASP A 77 -1.95 -8.23 2.72
CA ASP A 77 -0.79 -8.65 3.50
C ASP A 77 0.31 -7.58 3.49
N PHE A 78 1.19 -7.64 4.48
CA PHE A 78 2.36 -6.78 4.61
C PHE A 78 3.63 -7.60 4.81
N GLY A 79 4.70 -7.18 4.11
CA GLY A 79 6.06 -7.61 4.42
C GLY A 79 6.86 -6.43 4.95
N ASN A 80 7.94 -6.68 5.65
CA ASN A 80 8.82 -5.63 6.17
C ASN A 80 10.28 -6.07 6.17
N SER A 81 11.19 -5.09 6.21
CA SER A 81 12.63 -5.34 6.34
C SER A 81 12.91 -6.10 7.63
N LYS A 82 13.92 -6.97 7.59
CA LYS A 82 14.29 -7.86 8.70
C LYS A 82 14.54 -7.11 10.01
N ASP A 83 15.21 -5.97 9.95
CA ASP A 83 15.66 -5.24 11.13
C ASP A 83 14.85 -3.96 11.39
N ILE A 84 13.60 -3.90 10.94
CA ILE A 84 12.77 -2.74 11.16
C ILE A 84 12.45 -2.55 12.65
N PRO A 85 12.66 -1.35 13.23
CA PRO A 85 12.30 -1.10 14.62
C PRO A 85 10.81 -1.29 14.86
N ALA A 86 10.45 -1.85 16.01
CA ALA A 86 9.04 -2.09 16.36
C ALA A 86 8.18 -0.83 16.30
N LYS A 87 8.72 0.32 16.72
CA LYS A 87 8.02 1.61 16.65
C LYS A 87 7.71 2.00 15.19
N THR A 88 8.68 1.83 14.30
CA THR A 88 8.53 2.16 12.87
C THR A 88 7.50 1.25 12.21
N LEU A 89 7.58 -0.05 12.50
CA LEU A 89 6.61 -1.02 12.00
C LEU A 89 5.20 -0.70 12.48
N LYS A 90 5.06 -0.33 13.75
CA LYS A 90 3.76 0.06 14.32
C LYS A 90 3.16 1.28 13.64
N GLU A 91 3.98 2.26 13.27
CA GLU A 91 3.50 3.46 12.58
C GLU A 91 2.85 3.10 11.23
N SER A 92 3.47 2.19 10.46
CA SER A 92 2.91 1.71 9.20
C SER A 92 1.65 0.86 9.42
N ASP A 93 1.68 0.00 10.44
CA ASP A 93 0.55 -0.87 10.78
C ASP A 93 -0.66 -0.06 11.23
N ASP A 94 -0.45 0.98 12.03
CA ASP A 94 -1.51 1.90 12.45
C ASP A 94 -2.10 2.65 11.25
N ALA A 95 -1.26 3.05 10.29
CA ALA A 95 -1.72 3.69 9.05
C ALA A 95 -2.58 2.75 8.22
N TRP A 96 -2.20 1.48 8.13
CA TRP A 96 -2.98 0.44 7.45
C TRP A 96 -4.33 0.24 8.12
N THR A 97 -4.34 0.12 9.44
CA THR A 97 -5.57 -0.05 10.22
C THR A 97 -6.52 1.14 10.03
N ALA A 98 -6.01 2.36 10.09
CA ALA A 98 -6.81 3.57 9.88
C ALA A 98 -7.40 3.62 8.46
N TRP A 99 -6.64 3.20 7.47
CA TRP A 99 -7.09 3.11 6.09
C TRP A 99 -8.21 2.06 5.94
N MET A 100 -8.03 0.88 6.54
CA MET A 100 -9.05 -0.18 6.51
C MET A 100 -10.36 0.28 7.17
N ASP A 101 -10.27 0.91 8.34
CA ASP A 101 -11.43 1.40 9.07
C ASP A 101 -12.21 2.45 8.25
N LYS A 102 -11.51 3.30 7.55
CA LYS A 102 -12.13 4.30 6.67
C LYS A 102 -12.96 3.63 5.57
N TRP A 103 -12.38 2.64 4.89
CA TRP A 103 -13.06 1.99 3.77
C TRP A 103 -14.17 1.05 4.22
N ASP A 104 -14.01 0.38 5.36
CA ASP A 104 -15.10 -0.40 5.98
C ASP A 104 -16.30 0.49 6.29
N ALA A 105 -16.07 1.67 6.84
CA ALA A 105 -17.13 2.62 7.17
C ALA A 105 -17.84 3.13 5.91
N LEU A 106 -17.10 3.32 4.81
CA LEU A 106 -17.67 3.80 3.55
C LEU A 106 -18.47 2.73 2.81
N GLU A 107 -18.16 1.45 3.06
CA GLU A 107 -18.83 0.31 2.40
C GLU A 107 -19.98 -0.25 3.25
N ALA A 108 -20.08 0.17 4.49
CA ALA A 108 -21.11 -0.29 5.42
C ALA A 108 -22.51 0.21 5.06
#